data_39d63fb83a57d5827c5b12eef186d6d0
#
_entry.id   39d63fb83a57d5827c5b12eef186d6d0
#
_cell.length_a   1.000
_cell.length_b   1.000
_cell.length_c   1.000
_cell.angle_alpha   90.00
_cell.angle_beta   90.00
_cell.angle_gamma   90.00
#
_symmetry.space_group_name_H-M   'P 1'
#
loop_
_entity.id
_entity.type
_entity.pdbx_description
1 polymer ?
#
loop_
_entity_poly.entity_id
_entity_poly.type
_entity_poly.pdbx_seq_one_letter_code
_entity_poly.pdbx_strand_id
1 'polypeptide(L)'
;MNQASSAFRTWLASQRVRGVAPVAVSESNYRIDVGSAVAEVNLWPYENDVEIAEYQITRTSDGEVIFFLHVLLDDLSRAQELFAEMTEALEDERRHTTTHVLLCCTSAITTTLFAHKMNEVAQGLSLDYDFTAMSLDRAMREGNDYQAILLAPQASHMRRRMAEEFPDALVFEIPGKIVGSYDAAGAVRLLMHAFRDAQMPASHESVRVVRDLSNDKRILVITLFALRTSSRLGYRLYDHGRLTVQGAVQKQKLDYRDIEDLLETMDARDVRVKDLDIIGIAVPGVAYHGVVSLPSIVHEDYDLGSHIQNRFGIKTSVDNNCNAAAVGCYVGQDTYESVMFYRHEFGHVAGGLGTVIDGTLLKGRHNLAGEPKYFESMFSYSSSYTDMLWSDEGMLQIARNVALAGISLVSPEAFYFAVDTVDDMDELRVALTSTATNPNGECLLAPNGRPLLGLPEELVPSLYVVDDYVERVYLGEMALCLQKLRDPNYRSLGIA
;
A
#
# COMPACT_ATOMS: atom_id res chain seq x y z
N MET A 1 39.85 29.14 -7.03
CA MET A 1 38.42 29.49 -7.24
C MET A 1 38.37 30.98 -7.57
N ASN A 2 37.91 31.35 -8.75
CA ASN A 2 37.87 32.75 -9.18
C ASN A 2 36.71 33.52 -8.50
N GLN A 3 36.66 34.82 -8.63
CA GLN A 3 35.68 35.70 -8.03
C GLN A 3 34.26 35.43 -8.59
N ALA A 4 34.13 35.08 -9.87
CA ALA A 4 32.85 34.76 -10.52
C ALA A 4 32.23 33.48 -9.96
N SER A 5 33.01 32.42 -9.76
CA SER A 5 32.56 31.16 -9.14
C SER A 5 32.03 31.35 -7.73
N SER A 6 32.71 32.13 -6.89
CA SER A 6 32.28 32.44 -5.53
C SER A 6 30.99 33.27 -5.52
N ALA A 7 30.89 34.27 -6.41
CA ALA A 7 29.70 35.09 -6.57
C ALA A 7 28.49 34.24 -7.06
N PHE A 8 28.72 33.32 -8.00
CA PHE A 8 27.70 32.44 -8.54
C PHE A 8 27.11 31.50 -7.45
N ARG A 9 27.96 30.86 -6.63
CA ARG A 9 27.48 30.03 -5.52
C ARG A 9 26.63 30.81 -4.52
N THR A 10 27.08 32.03 -4.17
CA THR A 10 26.33 32.89 -3.24
C THR A 10 24.98 33.28 -3.83
N TRP A 11 24.96 33.64 -5.11
CA TRP A 11 23.74 33.98 -5.82
C TRP A 11 22.81 32.76 -5.95
N LEU A 12 23.34 31.59 -6.36
CA LEU A 12 22.56 30.34 -6.52
C LEU A 12 21.86 29.92 -5.21
N ALA A 13 22.55 30.01 -4.09
CA ALA A 13 21.97 29.71 -2.77
C ALA A 13 20.82 30.68 -2.36
N SER A 14 20.80 31.88 -2.95
CA SER A 14 19.74 32.87 -2.70
C SER A 14 18.49 32.67 -3.58
N GLN A 15 18.61 31.85 -4.62
CA GLN A 15 17.49 31.62 -5.56
C GLN A 15 16.36 30.83 -4.93
N ARG A 16 15.17 31.03 -5.48
CA ARG A 16 13.98 30.26 -5.12
C ARG A 16 13.19 29.99 -6.40
N VAL A 17 13.00 28.74 -6.71
CA VAL A 17 12.10 28.30 -7.78
C VAL A 17 10.78 27.95 -7.12
N ARG A 18 9.79 28.82 -7.21
CA ARG A 18 8.49 28.74 -6.51
C ARG A 18 8.58 28.42 -5.01
N GLY A 19 9.50 29.03 -4.32
CA GLY A 19 9.73 28.81 -2.89
C GLY A 19 10.64 27.62 -2.55
N VAL A 20 10.96 26.76 -3.52
CA VAL A 20 11.96 25.68 -3.34
C VAL A 20 13.36 26.29 -3.49
N ALA A 21 14.16 26.14 -2.45
CA ALA A 21 15.56 26.54 -2.50
C ALA A 21 16.40 25.45 -3.17
N PRO A 22 17.41 25.80 -3.99
CA PRO A 22 18.44 24.86 -4.36
C PRO A 22 19.09 24.27 -3.09
N VAL A 23 19.07 22.96 -2.96
CA VAL A 23 19.72 22.28 -1.85
C VAL A 23 21.15 21.93 -2.26
N ALA A 24 22.14 22.38 -1.51
CA ALA A 24 23.52 21.97 -1.73
C ALA A 24 23.67 20.50 -1.30
N VAL A 25 23.86 19.61 -2.26
CA VAL A 25 24.13 18.18 -2.03
C VAL A 25 25.62 17.98 -1.72
N SER A 26 26.48 18.82 -2.32
CA SER A 26 27.92 18.89 -2.05
C SER A 26 28.42 20.32 -2.29
N GLU A 27 29.73 20.55 -2.11
CA GLU A 27 30.35 21.84 -2.43
C GLU A 27 30.24 22.23 -3.93
N SER A 28 30.00 21.24 -4.80
CA SER A 28 29.95 21.40 -6.25
C SER A 28 28.64 20.96 -6.90
N ASN A 29 27.65 20.50 -6.13
CA ASN A 29 26.34 20.04 -6.64
C ASN A 29 25.21 20.72 -5.90
N TYR A 30 24.26 21.28 -6.64
CA TYR A 30 23.03 21.90 -6.14
C TYR A 30 21.84 21.24 -6.84
N ARG A 31 20.82 20.89 -6.09
CA ARG A 31 19.64 20.17 -6.56
C ARG A 31 18.35 20.94 -6.26
N ILE A 32 17.45 20.97 -7.23
CA ILE A 32 16.09 21.49 -7.10
C ILE A 32 15.15 20.37 -7.53
N ASP A 33 14.34 19.86 -6.60
CA ASP A 33 13.39 18.78 -6.84
C ASP A 33 11.97 19.37 -6.86
N VAL A 34 11.25 19.18 -7.96
CA VAL A 34 9.87 19.65 -8.13
C VAL A 34 8.88 18.48 -8.27
N GLY A 35 9.31 17.26 -7.92
CA GLY A 35 8.49 16.04 -7.97
C GLY A 35 8.48 15.38 -9.35
N SER A 36 8.02 16.07 -10.39
CA SER A 36 7.99 15.57 -11.77
C SER A 36 9.36 15.53 -12.45
N ALA A 37 10.27 16.40 -12.01
CA ALA A 37 11.65 16.48 -12.52
C ALA A 37 12.61 16.99 -11.46
N VAL A 38 13.87 16.68 -11.66
CA VAL A 38 14.99 17.14 -10.82
C VAL A 38 15.93 17.96 -11.66
N ALA A 39 16.16 19.21 -11.24
CA ALA A 39 17.19 20.05 -11.81
C ALA A 39 18.45 20.00 -10.95
N GLU A 40 19.59 19.84 -11.58
CA GLU A 40 20.91 19.83 -10.94
C GLU A 40 21.83 20.88 -11.57
N VAL A 41 22.58 21.55 -10.71
CA VAL A 41 23.65 22.44 -11.11
C VAL A 41 24.96 21.90 -10.59
N ASN A 42 25.81 21.40 -11.49
CA ASN A 42 27.10 20.81 -11.17
C ASN A 42 28.22 21.84 -11.50
N LEU A 43 29.18 21.97 -10.61
CA LEU A 43 30.32 22.86 -10.78
C LEU A 43 31.61 22.05 -10.92
N TRP A 44 32.22 22.12 -12.09
CA TRP A 44 33.43 21.37 -12.42
C TRP A 44 34.65 22.28 -12.53
N PRO A 45 35.80 21.93 -11.94
CA PRO A 45 37.04 22.70 -12.15
C PRO A 45 37.50 22.65 -13.60
N TYR A 46 37.91 23.78 -14.11
CA TYR A 46 38.47 23.95 -15.45
C TYR A 46 39.82 24.70 -15.36
N GLU A 47 40.42 25.05 -16.50
CA GLU A 47 41.72 25.70 -16.55
C GLU A 47 41.75 27.09 -15.88
N ASN A 48 42.89 27.49 -15.33
CA ASN A 48 43.16 28.81 -14.74
C ASN A 48 42.18 29.21 -13.60
N ASP A 49 41.84 28.28 -12.72
CA ASP A 49 40.88 28.51 -11.60
C ASP A 49 39.47 28.91 -12.01
N VAL A 50 39.11 28.77 -13.28
CA VAL A 50 37.72 28.91 -13.75
C VAL A 50 36.99 27.62 -13.51
N GLU A 51 35.67 27.67 -13.29
CA GLU A 51 34.80 26.51 -13.21
C GLU A 51 33.82 26.49 -14.39
N ILE A 52 33.33 25.32 -14.71
CA ILE A 52 32.18 25.11 -15.60
C ILE A 52 30.96 24.90 -14.73
N ALA A 53 29.87 25.62 -14.98
CA ALA A 53 28.55 25.30 -14.48
C ALA A 53 27.82 24.45 -15.51
N GLU A 54 27.42 23.25 -15.11
CA GLU A 54 26.59 22.32 -15.87
C GLU A 54 25.19 22.34 -15.29
N TYR A 55 24.19 22.47 -16.16
CA TYR A 55 22.79 22.53 -15.83
C TYR A 55 22.11 21.33 -16.46
N GLN A 56 21.41 20.54 -15.66
CA GLN A 56 20.72 19.35 -16.13
C GLN A 56 19.32 19.30 -15.50
N ILE A 57 18.31 18.90 -16.29
CA ILE A 57 17.01 18.49 -15.78
C ILE A 57 16.79 17.05 -16.21
N THR A 58 16.45 16.21 -15.23
CA THR A 58 16.09 14.82 -15.46
C THR A 58 14.63 14.61 -15.05
N ARG A 59 13.80 14.08 -15.95
CA ARG A 59 12.41 13.73 -15.66
C ARG A 59 12.37 12.56 -14.69
N THR A 60 11.55 12.64 -13.65
CA THR A 60 11.49 11.61 -12.60
C THR A 60 10.80 10.31 -13.08
N SER A 61 9.85 10.40 -14.02
CA SER A 61 9.04 9.28 -14.48
C SER A 61 9.81 8.23 -15.30
N ASP A 62 10.76 8.66 -16.13
CA ASP A 62 11.46 7.80 -17.10
C ASP A 62 13.00 7.97 -17.08
N GLY A 63 13.50 8.92 -16.28
CA GLY A 63 14.93 9.22 -16.21
C GLY A 63 15.48 9.94 -17.45
N GLU A 64 14.61 10.45 -18.34
CA GLU A 64 15.05 11.19 -19.52
C GLU A 64 15.65 12.55 -19.14
N VAL A 65 16.80 12.89 -19.73
CA VAL A 65 17.40 14.21 -19.59
C VAL A 65 16.71 15.16 -20.58
N ILE A 66 15.88 16.05 -20.06
CA ILE A 66 15.05 16.98 -20.85
C ILE A 66 15.71 18.35 -21.04
N PHE A 67 16.75 18.66 -20.27
CA PHE A 67 17.53 19.88 -20.39
C PHE A 67 18.99 19.59 -20.02
N PHE A 68 19.91 19.99 -20.84
CA PHE A 68 21.35 19.86 -20.58
C PHE A 68 22.13 20.92 -21.28
N LEU A 69 22.93 21.68 -20.52
CA LEU A 69 23.93 22.61 -21.06
C LEU A 69 25.05 22.90 -20.04
N HIS A 70 26.12 23.49 -20.51
CA HIS A 70 27.20 23.92 -19.62
C HIS A 70 27.79 25.28 -20.11
N VAL A 71 28.37 26.03 -19.17
CA VAL A 71 28.95 27.33 -19.42
C VAL A 71 30.18 27.57 -18.53
N LEU A 72 31.18 28.26 -19.05
CA LEU A 72 32.31 28.74 -18.25
C LEU A 72 31.84 29.84 -17.27
N LEU A 73 32.25 29.73 -16.01
CA LEU A 73 31.98 30.75 -14.98
C LEU A 73 33.03 31.88 -15.04
N ASP A 74 33.20 32.47 -16.21
CA ASP A 74 33.94 33.70 -16.46
C ASP A 74 33.01 34.92 -16.58
N ASP A 75 31.75 34.68 -16.98
CA ASP A 75 30.66 35.65 -17.03
C ASP A 75 29.45 35.21 -16.14
N LEU A 76 29.30 35.91 -15.02
CA LEU A 76 28.22 35.67 -14.07
C LEU A 76 26.84 35.91 -14.70
N SER A 77 26.68 36.93 -15.54
CA SER A 77 25.40 37.29 -16.15
C SER A 77 24.93 36.18 -17.07
N ARG A 78 25.82 35.58 -17.86
CA ARG A 78 25.50 34.49 -18.75
C ARG A 78 25.09 33.23 -17.98
N ALA A 79 25.78 32.91 -16.89
CA ALA A 79 25.42 31.79 -16.03
C ALA A 79 24.04 31.99 -15.38
N GLN A 80 23.67 33.21 -14.98
CA GLN A 80 22.38 33.55 -14.44
C GLN A 80 21.25 33.45 -15.49
N GLU A 81 21.48 33.89 -16.72
CA GLU A 81 20.53 33.72 -17.82
C GLU A 81 20.23 32.24 -18.09
N LEU A 82 21.26 31.40 -18.15
CA LEU A 82 21.11 29.97 -18.40
C LEU A 82 20.42 29.24 -17.24
N PHE A 83 20.63 29.69 -16.00
CA PHE A 83 19.83 29.21 -14.87
C PHE A 83 18.36 29.58 -15.02
N ALA A 84 18.06 30.79 -15.52
CA ALA A 84 16.66 31.16 -15.78
C ALA A 84 16.03 30.32 -16.89
N GLU A 85 16.77 30.03 -17.99
CA GLU A 85 16.33 29.11 -19.05
C GLU A 85 16.04 27.69 -18.48
N MET A 86 16.96 27.18 -17.64
CA MET A 86 16.75 25.90 -16.96
C MET A 86 15.48 25.91 -16.06
N THR A 87 15.29 26.98 -15.30
CA THR A 87 14.10 27.06 -14.41
C THR A 87 12.81 27.21 -15.19
N GLU A 88 12.83 27.87 -16.35
CA GLU A 88 11.69 27.96 -17.27
C GLU A 88 11.34 26.57 -17.85
N ALA A 89 12.35 25.82 -18.33
CA ALA A 89 12.17 24.46 -18.81
C ALA A 89 11.64 23.51 -17.72
N LEU A 90 12.12 23.66 -16.48
CA LEU A 90 11.64 22.91 -15.33
C LEU A 90 10.16 23.24 -15.01
N GLU A 91 9.77 24.49 -15.14
CA GLU A 91 8.39 24.94 -14.98
C GLU A 91 7.48 24.44 -16.09
N ASP A 92 7.96 24.40 -17.34
CA ASP A 92 7.18 23.88 -18.48
C ASP A 92 6.96 22.38 -18.36
N GLU A 93 7.98 21.59 -18.00
CA GLU A 93 7.83 20.16 -17.72
C GLU A 93 6.78 19.93 -16.62
N ARG A 94 6.85 20.71 -15.55
CA ARG A 94 5.86 20.64 -14.48
C ARG A 94 4.43 20.96 -14.94
N ARG A 95 4.23 21.96 -15.80
CA ARG A 95 2.89 22.31 -16.34
C ARG A 95 2.30 21.18 -17.15
N HIS A 96 3.11 20.42 -17.88
CA HIS A 96 2.67 19.27 -18.66
C HIS A 96 2.34 18.04 -17.80
N THR A 97 2.89 17.94 -16.59
CA THR A 97 2.72 16.81 -15.68
C THR A 97 1.76 17.10 -14.52
N THR A 98 1.44 18.38 -14.24
CA THR A 98 0.52 18.75 -13.14
C THR A 98 -0.86 18.18 -13.38
N THR A 99 -1.36 17.43 -12.42
CA THR A 99 -2.72 16.89 -12.41
C THR A 99 -3.70 17.95 -11.91
N HIS A 100 -4.55 18.46 -12.79
CA HIS A 100 -5.58 19.44 -12.44
C HIS A 100 -6.81 18.72 -11.89
N VAL A 101 -7.24 19.14 -10.70
CA VAL A 101 -8.34 18.52 -9.95
C VAL A 101 -9.41 19.56 -9.64
N LEU A 102 -10.63 19.29 -10.08
CA LEU A 102 -11.75 20.18 -9.86
C LEU A 102 -12.59 19.73 -8.66
N LEU A 103 -12.83 20.63 -7.70
CA LEU A 103 -13.81 20.44 -6.63
C LEU A 103 -15.13 21.10 -7.02
N CYS A 104 -16.20 20.32 -7.09
CA CYS A 104 -17.54 20.80 -7.44
C CYS A 104 -18.51 20.72 -6.27
N CYS A 105 -19.26 21.80 -6.06
CA CYS A 105 -20.42 21.82 -5.17
C CYS A 105 -21.53 22.73 -5.73
N THR A 106 -22.66 22.82 -5.04
CA THR A 106 -23.77 23.68 -5.43
C THR A 106 -23.48 25.18 -5.26
N SER A 107 -22.54 25.52 -4.32
CA SER A 107 -22.10 26.92 -4.12
C SER A 107 -20.58 26.91 -3.86
N ALA A 108 -19.81 27.57 -4.70
CA ALA A 108 -18.34 27.47 -4.72
C ALA A 108 -17.59 27.97 -3.45
N ILE A 109 -18.23 28.66 -2.52
CA ILE A 109 -17.54 29.37 -1.41
C ILE A 109 -16.82 28.42 -0.47
N THR A 110 -17.48 27.38 0.02
CA THR A 110 -16.91 26.43 0.98
C THR A 110 -15.83 25.53 0.33
N THR A 111 -16.04 25.17 -0.92
CA THR A 111 -15.09 24.36 -1.68
C THR A 111 -13.84 25.14 -2.09
N THR A 112 -13.90 26.46 -2.27
CA THR A 112 -12.71 27.29 -2.55
C THR A 112 -11.71 27.24 -1.38
N LEU A 113 -12.18 27.37 -0.15
CA LEU A 113 -11.32 27.26 1.03
C LEU A 113 -10.76 25.84 1.16
N PHE A 114 -11.55 24.82 0.84
CA PHE A 114 -11.13 23.44 0.92
C PHE A 114 -10.08 23.11 -0.16
N ALA A 115 -10.27 23.58 -1.41
CA ALA A 115 -9.29 23.46 -2.48
C ALA A 115 -7.96 24.13 -2.10
N HIS A 116 -8.00 25.32 -1.48
CA HIS A 116 -6.79 26.00 -1.01
C HIS A 116 -6.01 25.14 0.01
N LYS A 117 -6.70 24.55 1.00
CA LYS A 117 -6.07 23.64 1.96
C LYS A 117 -5.53 22.36 1.31
N MET A 118 -6.21 21.84 0.29
CA MET A 118 -5.71 20.68 -0.46
C MET A 118 -4.43 21.01 -1.24
N ASN A 119 -4.33 22.23 -1.81
CA ASN A 119 -3.11 22.73 -2.43
C ASN A 119 -1.95 22.85 -1.43
N GLU A 120 -2.22 23.37 -0.21
CA GLU A 120 -1.21 23.42 0.85
C GLU A 120 -0.70 22.02 1.24
N VAL A 121 -1.59 21.03 1.35
CA VAL A 121 -1.23 19.64 1.62
C VAL A 121 -0.43 19.04 0.47
N ALA A 122 -0.86 19.22 -0.78
CA ALA A 122 -0.15 18.72 -1.96
C ALA A 122 1.27 19.31 -2.03
N GLN A 123 1.41 20.61 -1.81
CA GLN A 123 2.71 21.28 -1.74
C GLN A 123 3.59 20.71 -0.62
N GLY A 124 3.03 20.50 0.59
CA GLY A 124 3.76 19.94 1.73
C GLY A 124 4.22 18.49 1.51
N LEU A 125 3.52 17.74 0.66
CA LEU A 125 3.85 16.37 0.28
C LEU A 125 4.63 16.26 -1.04
N SER A 126 5.01 17.39 -1.66
CA SER A 126 5.67 17.47 -2.97
C SER A 126 4.89 16.75 -4.09
N LEU A 127 3.55 16.81 -4.02
CA LEU A 127 2.66 16.23 -5.03
C LEU A 127 2.33 17.28 -6.12
N ASP A 128 2.34 16.87 -7.37
CA ASP A 128 2.04 17.72 -8.53
C ASP A 128 0.54 17.78 -8.82
N TYR A 129 -0.23 18.21 -7.83
CA TYR A 129 -1.67 18.44 -7.93
C TYR A 129 -2.02 19.93 -7.83
N ASP A 130 -2.96 20.36 -8.67
CA ASP A 130 -3.55 21.70 -8.61
C ASP A 130 -5.06 21.59 -8.42
N PHE A 131 -5.53 22.02 -7.24
CA PHE A 131 -6.94 21.95 -6.85
C PHE A 131 -7.65 23.28 -7.09
N THR A 132 -8.66 23.26 -7.95
CA THR A 132 -9.52 24.39 -8.25
C THR A 132 -10.97 24.10 -7.84
N ALA A 133 -11.70 25.08 -7.34
CA ALA A 133 -13.12 24.93 -6.97
C ALA A 133 -14.02 25.70 -7.93
N MET A 134 -15.12 25.04 -8.36
CA MET A 134 -16.16 25.65 -9.19
C MET A 134 -17.57 25.24 -8.74
N SER A 135 -18.58 26.05 -9.09
CA SER A 135 -19.96 25.59 -9.02
C SER A 135 -20.25 24.57 -10.12
N LEU A 136 -21.24 23.70 -9.90
CA LEU A 136 -21.66 22.70 -10.91
C LEU A 136 -21.96 23.30 -12.28
N ASP A 137 -22.71 24.45 -12.32
CA ASP A 137 -23.06 25.11 -13.56
C ASP A 137 -21.85 25.66 -14.33
N ARG A 138 -20.83 26.09 -13.61
CA ARG A 138 -19.59 26.57 -14.21
C ARG A 138 -18.73 25.38 -14.67
N ALA A 139 -18.65 24.33 -13.87
CA ALA A 139 -17.93 23.11 -14.22
C ALA A 139 -18.46 22.47 -15.52
N MET A 140 -19.78 22.43 -15.71
CA MET A 140 -20.42 21.93 -16.94
C MET A 140 -20.07 22.76 -18.19
N ARG A 141 -19.62 23.99 -18.04
CA ARG A 141 -19.22 24.83 -19.17
C ARG A 141 -17.71 24.90 -19.42
N GLU A 142 -16.92 24.75 -18.37
CA GLU A 142 -15.49 25.06 -18.36
C GLU A 142 -14.61 23.87 -17.87
N GLY A 143 -15.20 22.69 -17.62
CA GLY A 143 -14.54 21.59 -16.91
C GLY A 143 -13.65 20.67 -17.76
N ASN A 144 -13.32 21.02 -19.00
CA ASN A 144 -12.69 20.09 -19.96
C ASN A 144 -11.19 19.80 -19.71
N ASP A 145 -10.53 20.56 -18.84
CA ASP A 145 -9.07 20.46 -18.64
C ASP A 145 -8.67 19.77 -17.32
N TYR A 146 -9.63 19.06 -16.68
CA TYR A 146 -9.39 18.42 -15.39
C TYR A 146 -9.28 16.89 -15.53
N GLN A 147 -8.23 16.31 -14.92
CA GLN A 147 -8.01 14.86 -14.86
C GLN A 147 -8.87 14.20 -13.77
N ALA A 148 -9.33 14.98 -12.77
CA ALA A 148 -10.28 14.48 -11.78
C ALA A 148 -11.31 15.56 -11.39
N ILE A 149 -12.53 15.12 -11.10
CA ILE A 149 -13.62 15.97 -10.61
C ILE A 149 -14.14 15.37 -9.30
N LEU A 150 -13.93 16.08 -8.21
CA LEU A 150 -14.38 15.71 -6.87
C LEU A 150 -15.70 16.39 -6.58
N LEU A 151 -16.72 15.62 -6.32
CA LEU A 151 -18.05 16.12 -5.97
C LEU A 151 -18.22 16.20 -4.46
N ALA A 152 -18.59 17.38 -3.96
CA ALA A 152 -19.04 17.50 -2.58
C ALA A 152 -20.35 16.69 -2.37
N PRO A 153 -20.67 16.23 -1.15
CA PRO A 153 -21.84 15.38 -0.87
C PRO A 153 -23.16 15.96 -1.41
N GLN A 154 -23.29 17.28 -1.41
CA GLN A 154 -24.49 17.98 -1.92
C GLN A 154 -24.61 17.87 -3.45
N ALA A 155 -23.53 17.56 -4.15
CA ALA A 155 -23.46 17.43 -5.61
C ALA A 155 -23.43 15.96 -6.08
N SER A 156 -23.51 15.00 -5.17
CA SER A 156 -23.39 13.56 -5.46
C SER A 156 -24.40 13.06 -6.49
N HIS A 157 -25.61 13.62 -6.51
CA HIS A 157 -26.64 13.29 -7.48
C HIS A 157 -26.26 13.61 -8.94
N MET A 158 -25.24 14.45 -9.16
CA MET A 158 -24.73 14.82 -10.49
C MET A 158 -23.61 13.90 -10.97
N ARG A 159 -23.13 12.96 -10.15
CA ARG A 159 -21.97 12.10 -10.46
C ARG A 159 -22.09 11.42 -11.83
N ARG A 160 -23.22 10.77 -12.10
CA ARG A 160 -23.44 10.09 -13.37
C ARG A 160 -23.37 11.04 -14.57
N ARG A 161 -24.04 12.19 -14.45
CA ARG A 161 -24.07 13.20 -15.51
C ARG A 161 -22.70 13.83 -15.75
N MET A 162 -21.94 14.09 -14.68
CA MET A 162 -20.57 14.61 -14.80
C MET A 162 -19.63 13.59 -15.45
N ALA A 163 -19.76 12.30 -15.11
CA ALA A 163 -18.97 11.24 -15.74
C ALA A 163 -19.33 11.02 -17.23
N GLU A 164 -20.59 11.26 -17.62
CA GLU A 164 -21.02 11.21 -19.03
C GLU A 164 -20.50 12.43 -19.84
N GLU A 165 -20.44 13.61 -19.20
CA GLU A 165 -19.96 14.85 -19.84
C GLU A 165 -18.44 14.95 -19.93
N PHE A 166 -17.72 14.40 -18.92
CA PHE A 166 -16.26 14.41 -18.83
C PHE A 166 -15.70 12.99 -18.80
N PRO A 167 -15.76 12.24 -19.93
CA PRO A 167 -15.39 10.82 -19.98
C PRO A 167 -13.90 10.54 -19.68
N ASP A 168 -13.03 11.54 -19.91
CA ASP A 168 -11.60 11.44 -19.66
C ASP A 168 -11.21 11.84 -18.22
N ALA A 169 -12.15 12.39 -17.46
CA ALA A 169 -11.93 12.78 -16.07
C ALA A 169 -12.41 11.71 -15.10
N LEU A 170 -11.64 11.49 -14.03
CA LEU A 170 -12.06 10.64 -12.92
C LEU A 170 -13.07 11.35 -12.03
N VAL A 171 -14.35 10.96 -12.10
CA VAL A 171 -15.43 11.60 -11.34
C VAL A 171 -15.83 10.77 -10.12
N PHE A 172 -15.66 11.32 -8.92
CA PHE A 172 -16.06 10.65 -7.68
C PHE A 172 -16.51 11.62 -6.57
N GLU A 173 -17.13 11.08 -5.55
CA GLU A 173 -17.70 11.83 -4.43
C GLU A 173 -16.74 11.85 -3.24
N ILE A 174 -16.58 13.02 -2.62
CA ILE A 174 -15.86 13.14 -1.35
C ILE A 174 -16.80 12.76 -0.21
N PRO A 175 -16.43 11.83 0.68
CA PRO A 175 -17.22 11.47 1.85
C PRO A 175 -17.59 12.70 2.71
N GLY A 176 -18.84 12.76 3.17
CA GLY A 176 -19.35 13.89 3.95
C GLY A 176 -18.55 14.18 5.22
N LYS A 177 -17.94 13.16 5.85
CA LYS A 177 -17.05 13.31 7.00
C LYS A 177 -15.79 14.11 6.65
N ILE A 178 -15.18 13.85 5.51
CA ILE A 178 -13.95 14.54 5.04
C ILE A 178 -14.26 16.03 4.79
N VAL A 179 -15.35 16.31 4.06
CA VAL A 179 -15.75 17.72 3.79
C VAL A 179 -16.16 18.42 5.08
N GLY A 180 -16.95 17.78 5.94
CA GLY A 180 -17.46 18.38 7.18
C GLY A 180 -16.38 18.68 8.22
N SER A 181 -15.29 17.92 8.25
CA SER A 181 -14.12 18.16 9.11
C SER A 181 -13.02 19.00 8.45
N TYR A 182 -13.18 19.40 7.19
CA TYR A 182 -12.13 20.06 6.39
C TYR A 182 -10.82 19.25 6.35
N ASP A 183 -10.91 17.91 6.30
CA ASP A 183 -9.77 17.01 6.22
C ASP A 183 -9.17 17.01 4.81
N ALA A 184 -8.36 18.04 4.53
CA ALA A 184 -7.70 18.18 3.23
C ALA A 184 -6.72 17.02 2.95
N ALA A 185 -6.01 16.54 3.98
CA ALA A 185 -5.09 15.41 3.83
C ALA A 185 -5.86 14.11 3.49
N GLY A 186 -6.99 13.86 4.13
CA GLY A 186 -7.88 12.75 3.78
C GLY A 186 -8.43 12.84 2.36
N ALA A 187 -8.76 14.03 1.89
CA ALA A 187 -9.23 14.24 0.51
C ALA A 187 -8.14 14.02 -0.53
N VAL A 188 -6.91 14.49 -0.27
CA VAL A 188 -5.74 14.25 -1.15
C VAL A 188 -5.42 12.75 -1.21
N ARG A 189 -5.40 12.05 -0.07
CA ARG A 189 -5.22 10.59 -0.04
C ARG A 189 -6.30 9.86 -0.84
N LEU A 190 -7.57 10.24 -0.66
CA LEU A 190 -8.69 9.66 -1.43
C LEU A 190 -8.47 9.81 -2.94
N LEU A 191 -8.01 10.98 -3.39
CA LEU A 191 -7.69 11.25 -4.79
C LEU A 191 -6.54 10.36 -5.29
N MET A 192 -5.46 10.24 -4.52
CA MET A 192 -4.33 9.37 -4.88
C MET A 192 -4.76 7.91 -5.05
N HIS A 193 -5.62 7.41 -4.15
CA HIS A 193 -6.20 6.08 -4.28
C HIS A 193 -7.07 5.95 -5.53
N ALA A 194 -7.92 6.94 -5.80
CA ALA A 194 -8.81 6.92 -6.96
C ALA A 194 -8.04 6.94 -8.30
N PHE A 195 -6.95 7.71 -8.41
CA PHE A 195 -6.07 7.69 -9.58
C PHE A 195 -5.36 6.35 -9.73
N ARG A 196 -4.84 5.79 -8.64
CA ARG A 196 -4.21 4.48 -8.65
C ARG A 196 -5.18 3.40 -9.12
N ASP A 197 -6.41 3.40 -8.60
CA ASP A 197 -7.46 2.47 -9.00
C ASP A 197 -7.88 2.63 -10.48
N ALA A 198 -7.88 3.86 -11.00
CA ALA A 198 -8.23 4.14 -12.39
C ALA A 198 -7.14 3.76 -13.39
N GLN A 199 -5.87 3.89 -13.01
CA GLN A 199 -4.72 3.50 -13.85
C GLN A 199 -4.50 1.98 -13.86
N MET A 200 -5.02 1.27 -12.88
CA MET A 200 -4.98 -0.18 -12.85
C MET A 200 -6.07 -0.77 -13.73
N PRO A 201 -5.76 -1.73 -14.62
CA PRO A 201 -6.79 -2.47 -15.32
C PRO A 201 -7.72 -3.08 -14.26
N ALA A 202 -9.02 -3.10 -14.54
CA ALA A 202 -10.07 -3.67 -13.68
C ALA A 202 -9.94 -5.22 -13.52
N SER A 203 -8.74 -5.75 -13.66
CA SER A 203 -8.42 -7.13 -13.33
C SER A 203 -8.49 -7.25 -11.81
N HIS A 204 -9.42 -8.06 -11.33
CA HIS A 204 -9.29 -8.65 -10.02
C HIS A 204 -7.84 -9.14 -9.87
N GLU A 205 -7.08 -8.65 -8.90
CA GLU A 205 -5.76 -9.21 -8.62
C GLU A 205 -5.92 -10.63 -8.08
N SER A 206 -6.28 -11.55 -8.95
CA SER A 206 -6.24 -12.97 -8.65
C SER A 206 -4.83 -13.44 -8.97
N VAL A 207 -4.08 -13.82 -7.96
CA VAL A 207 -2.73 -14.36 -8.12
C VAL A 207 -2.85 -15.88 -8.21
N ARG A 208 -2.58 -16.43 -9.41
CA ARG A 208 -2.47 -17.89 -9.54
C ARG A 208 -1.19 -18.36 -8.88
N VAL A 209 -1.32 -19.20 -7.87
CA VAL A 209 -0.21 -19.72 -7.08
C VAL A 209 0.34 -21.00 -7.71
N VAL A 210 1.64 -21.09 -7.90
CA VAL A 210 2.31 -22.30 -8.41
C VAL A 210 2.99 -23.02 -7.24
N ARG A 211 2.72 -24.33 -7.08
CA ARG A 211 3.32 -25.16 -6.02
C ARG A 211 4.82 -25.42 -6.20
N ASP A 212 5.30 -25.38 -7.44
CA ASP A 212 6.73 -25.53 -7.70
C ASP A 212 7.49 -24.28 -7.24
N LEU A 213 8.19 -24.42 -6.12
CA LEU A 213 9.01 -23.36 -5.51
C LEU A 213 10.48 -23.43 -5.92
N SER A 214 10.84 -24.33 -6.84
CA SER A 214 12.21 -24.40 -7.38
C SER A 214 12.54 -23.10 -8.13
N ASN A 215 13.68 -22.50 -7.81
CA ASN A 215 14.06 -21.21 -8.37
C ASN A 215 15.56 -20.94 -8.22
N ASP A 216 16.04 -19.98 -9.02
CA ASP A 216 17.40 -19.45 -9.02
C ASP A 216 17.49 -18.02 -8.43
N LYS A 217 16.49 -17.59 -7.68
CA LYS A 217 16.32 -16.22 -7.21
C LYS A 217 16.82 -16.02 -5.79
N ARG A 218 17.17 -14.77 -5.48
CA ARG A 218 17.49 -14.30 -4.14
C ARG A 218 16.31 -13.49 -3.61
N ILE A 219 15.58 -14.05 -2.67
CA ILE A 219 14.32 -13.50 -2.16
C ILE A 219 14.47 -13.23 -0.67
N LEU A 220 14.28 -11.98 -0.27
CA LEU A 220 14.17 -11.59 1.13
C LEU A 220 12.69 -11.52 1.50
N VAL A 221 12.28 -12.32 2.47
CA VAL A 221 10.94 -12.25 3.06
C VAL A 221 11.02 -11.60 4.43
N ILE A 222 10.26 -10.54 4.61
CA ILE A 222 10.08 -9.82 5.87
C ILE A 222 8.65 -10.03 6.35
N THR A 223 8.48 -10.31 7.63
CA THR A 223 7.15 -10.50 8.25
C THR A 223 6.98 -9.54 9.41
N LEU A 224 5.86 -8.85 9.46
CA LEU A 224 5.47 -8.01 10.58
C LEU A 224 4.33 -8.68 11.36
N PHE A 225 4.52 -8.82 12.66
CA PHE A 225 3.50 -9.35 13.56
C PHE A 225 3.24 -8.34 14.68
N ALA A 226 1.97 -7.99 14.90
CA ALA A 226 1.54 -7.34 16.12
C ALA A 226 1.28 -8.44 17.15
N LEU A 227 2.03 -8.42 18.22
CA LEU A 227 1.85 -9.30 19.38
C LEU A 227 1.13 -8.52 20.48
N ARG A 228 0.59 -9.22 21.47
CA ARG A 228 -0.22 -8.62 22.54
C ARG A 228 0.44 -7.42 23.25
N THR A 229 1.74 -7.46 23.50
CA THR A 229 2.49 -6.43 24.24
C THR A 229 3.69 -5.88 23.48
N SER A 230 3.94 -6.38 22.28
CA SER A 230 5.08 -6.02 21.46
C SER A 230 4.76 -6.22 19.99
N SER A 231 5.69 -5.84 19.12
CA SER A 231 5.65 -6.13 17.69
C SER A 231 6.94 -6.83 17.29
N ARG A 232 6.84 -7.74 16.35
CA ARG A 232 7.98 -8.52 15.83
C ARG A 232 8.13 -8.32 14.33
N LEU A 233 9.34 -7.97 13.92
CA LEU A 233 9.80 -8.02 12.53
C LEU A 233 10.68 -9.24 12.41
N GLY A 234 10.25 -10.22 11.62
CA GLY A 234 11.05 -11.38 11.28
C GLY A 234 11.56 -11.26 9.85
N TYR A 235 12.68 -11.89 9.52
CA TYR A 235 13.20 -11.91 8.16
C TYR A 235 13.87 -13.21 7.81
N ARG A 236 13.79 -13.59 6.52
CA ARG A 236 14.45 -14.75 5.94
C ARG A 236 14.95 -14.45 4.53
N LEU A 237 16.21 -14.75 4.28
CA LEU A 237 16.80 -14.70 2.94
C LEU A 237 16.84 -16.12 2.36
N TYR A 238 16.17 -16.28 1.24
CA TYR A 238 16.24 -17.48 0.41
C TYR A 238 17.15 -17.21 -0.79
N ASP A 239 18.15 -18.06 -0.98
CA ASP A 239 19.08 -18.02 -2.09
C ASP A 239 18.97 -19.33 -2.86
N HIS A 240 18.53 -19.26 -4.13
CA HIS A 240 18.25 -20.43 -4.95
C HIS A 240 17.31 -21.44 -4.23
N GLY A 241 16.27 -20.94 -3.60
CA GLY A 241 15.29 -21.74 -2.85
C GLY A 241 15.77 -22.25 -1.49
N ARG A 242 17.00 -21.94 -1.06
CA ARG A 242 17.56 -22.37 0.23
C ARG A 242 17.55 -21.20 1.23
N LEU A 243 17.09 -21.47 2.43
CA LEU A 243 17.21 -20.51 3.55
C LEU A 243 18.70 -20.36 3.92
N THR A 244 19.24 -19.15 3.79
CA THR A 244 20.64 -18.83 4.06
C THR A 244 20.84 -17.92 5.26
N VAL A 245 19.92 -16.96 5.48
CA VAL A 245 19.95 -16.03 6.60
C VAL A 245 18.55 -15.92 7.20
N GLN A 246 18.46 -15.85 8.51
CA GLN A 246 17.22 -15.55 9.22
C GLN A 246 17.48 -14.81 10.52
N GLY A 247 16.49 -14.05 10.96
CA GLY A 247 16.53 -13.37 12.24
C GLY A 247 15.22 -12.67 12.56
N ALA A 248 15.19 -11.96 13.68
CA ALA A 248 14.05 -11.17 14.08
C ALA A 248 14.46 -10.00 14.95
N VAL A 249 13.69 -8.91 14.86
CA VAL A 249 13.71 -7.76 15.78
C VAL A 249 12.38 -7.74 16.52
N GLN A 250 12.42 -7.55 17.83
CA GLN A 250 11.20 -7.44 18.65
C GLN A 250 11.32 -6.21 19.55
N LYS A 251 10.30 -5.36 19.51
CA LYS A 251 10.18 -4.18 20.36
C LYS A 251 8.71 -3.82 20.61
N GLN A 252 8.44 -2.88 21.50
CA GLN A 252 7.05 -2.53 21.83
C GLN A 252 6.28 -2.01 20.64
N LYS A 253 6.90 -1.21 19.76
CA LYS A 253 6.28 -0.65 18.57
C LYS A 253 7.29 -0.67 17.43
N LEU A 254 6.90 -1.29 16.30
CA LEU A 254 7.65 -1.23 15.05
C LEU A 254 7.23 -0.02 14.24
N ASP A 255 8.15 0.46 13.41
CA ASP A 255 7.95 1.50 12.42
C ASP A 255 8.53 0.98 11.07
N TYR A 256 8.13 1.58 9.94
CA TYR A 256 8.70 1.25 8.63
C TYR A 256 10.23 1.45 8.59
N ARG A 257 10.77 2.36 9.40
CA ARG A 257 12.22 2.57 9.56
C ARG A 257 12.95 1.35 10.08
N ASP A 258 12.28 0.48 10.82
CA ASP A 258 12.89 -0.78 11.26
C ASP A 258 13.18 -1.73 10.09
N ILE A 259 12.41 -1.63 9.01
CA ILE A 259 12.69 -2.34 7.76
C ILE A 259 13.89 -1.72 7.06
N GLU A 260 13.99 -0.39 7.02
CA GLU A 260 15.15 0.32 6.47
C GLU A 260 16.43 -0.03 7.23
N ASP A 261 16.40 0.07 8.56
CA ASP A 261 17.53 -0.28 9.44
C ASP A 261 17.97 -1.74 9.25
N LEU A 262 17.01 -2.66 9.06
CA LEU A 262 17.31 -4.05 8.73
C LEU A 262 18.06 -4.16 7.41
N LEU A 263 17.54 -3.53 6.34
CA LEU A 263 18.14 -3.61 5.00
C LEU A 263 19.54 -2.98 4.97
N GLU A 264 19.73 -1.83 5.62
CA GLU A 264 21.04 -1.18 5.76
C GLU A 264 22.02 -2.04 6.57
N THR A 265 21.53 -2.70 7.63
CA THR A 265 22.35 -3.61 8.44
C THR A 265 22.74 -4.87 7.66
N MET A 266 21.85 -5.39 6.82
CA MET A 266 22.15 -6.54 5.96
C MET A 266 23.23 -6.19 4.92
N ASP A 267 23.11 -5.03 4.29
CA ASP A 267 24.09 -4.54 3.30
C ASP A 267 25.47 -4.36 3.93
N ALA A 268 25.55 -3.89 5.17
CA ALA A 268 26.79 -3.77 5.94
C ALA A 268 27.42 -5.11 6.37
N ARG A 269 26.67 -6.22 6.30
CA ARG A 269 27.11 -7.57 6.70
C ARG A 269 27.29 -8.54 5.54
N ASP A 270 27.71 -8.05 4.38
CA ASP A 270 27.96 -8.83 3.16
C ASP A 270 26.72 -9.48 2.49
N VAL A 271 25.50 -9.19 2.97
CA VAL A 271 24.27 -9.50 2.25
C VAL A 271 23.89 -8.27 1.41
N ARG A 272 24.49 -8.14 0.24
CA ARG A 272 24.23 -6.98 -0.61
C ARG A 272 22.77 -6.94 -1.05
N VAL A 273 22.03 -5.96 -0.50
CA VAL A 273 20.60 -5.78 -0.77
C VAL A 273 20.33 -5.60 -2.27
N LYS A 274 21.21 -4.90 -2.98
CA LYS A 274 21.12 -4.72 -4.44
C LYS A 274 21.21 -6.00 -5.28
N ASP A 275 21.66 -7.12 -4.69
CA ASP A 275 21.70 -8.42 -5.37
C ASP A 275 20.43 -9.24 -5.14
N LEU A 276 19.43 -8.69 -4.45
CA LEU A 276 18.12 -9.33 -4.28
C LEU A 276 17.27 -9.15 -5.56
N ASP A 277 16.55 -10.20 -5.95
CA ASP A 277 15.58 -10.13 -7.04
C ASP A 277 14.27 -9.47 -6.61
N ILE A 278 13.87 -9.67 -5.34
CA ILE A 278 12.63 -9.13 -4.77
C ILE A 278 12.69 -9.13 -3.23
N ILE A 279 11.99 -8.17 -2.63
CA ILE A 279 11.65 -8.15 -1.20
C ILE A 279 10.16 -8.40 -1.06
N GLY A 280 9.76 -9.43 -0.33
CA GLY A 280 8.38 -9.69 0.09
C GLY A 280 8.16 -9.22 1.51
N ILE A 281 7.09 -8.48 1.76
CA ILE A 281 6.75 -7.97 3.09
C ILE A 281 5.34 -8.43 3.43
N ALA A 282 5.22 -9.37 4.37
CA ALA A 282 3.93 -9.80 4.88
C ALA A 282 3.55 -9.00 6.12
N VAL A 283 2.36 -8.38 6.09
CA VAL A 283 1.89 -7.46 7.13
C VAL A 283 0.55 -7.91 7.70
N PRO A 284 0.24 -7.63 8.99
CA PRO A 284 -1.10 -7.78 9.51
C PRO A 284 -2.02 -6.69 8.95
N GLY A 285 -3.30 -7.01 8.69
CA GLY A 285 -4.30 -6.08 8.15
C GLY A 285 -4.27 -5.95 6.63
N VAL A 286 -5.02 -4.97 6.11
CA VAL A 286 -5.19 -4.79 4.66
C VAL A 286 -3.94 -4.22 4.03
N ALA A 287 -3.38 -4.92 3.05
CA ALA A 287 -2.33 -4.45 2.17
C ALA A 287 -2.90 -4.34 0.74
N TYR A 288 -2.97 -3.12 0.19
CA TYR A 288 -3.51 -2.87 -1.14
C TYR A 288 -2.53 -2.06 -1.98
N HIS A 289 -2.03 -2.64 -3.06
CA HIS A 289 -1.01 -2.03 -3.95
C HIS A 289 0.21 -1.46 -3.22
N GLY A 290 0.71 -2.18 -2.20
CA GLY A 290 1.85 -1.72 -1.40
C GLY A 290 1.50 -0.75 -0.27
N VAL A 291 0.26 -0.23 -0.26
CA VAL A 291 -0.25 0.63 0.83
C VAL A 291 -0.75 -0.24 1.98
N VAL A 292 -0.33 0.10 3.17
CA VAL A 292 -0.64 -0.62 4.40
C VAL A 292 -1.41 0.29 5.34
N SER A 293 -2.55 -0.18 5.82
CA SER A 293 -3.32 0.49 6.87
C SER A 293 -3.12 -0.24 8.21
N LEU A 294 -2.11 0.18 8.94
CA LEU A 294 -1.67 -0.41 10.22
C LEU A 294 -1.30 0.65 11.25
N PRO A 295 -2.27 1.21 11.97
CA PRO A 295 -2.03 2.28 12.94
C PRO A 295 -1.01 1.94 14.04
N SER A 296 -0.81 0.65 14.32
CA SER A 296 0.14 0.17 15.32
C SER A 296 1.58 0.04 14.84
N ILE A 297 1.82 -0.03 13.53
CA ILE A 297 3.15 -0.30 12.95
C ILE A 297 3.56 0.80 11.97
N VAL A 298 2.65 1.26 11.13
CA VAL A 298 2.85 2.35 10.16
C VAL A 298 1.68 3.33 10.25
N HIS A 299 1.90 4.56 9.80
CA HIS A 299 0.81 5.53 9.70
C HIS A 299 -0.29 4.99 8.77
N GLU A 300 -1.53 5.38 9.02
CA GLU A 300 -2.65 5.02 8.15
C GLU A 300 -2.32 5.33 6.69
N ASP A 301 -2.61 4.37 5.80
CA ASP A 301 -2.45 4.49 4.35
C ASP A 301 -1.00 4.80 3.88
N TYR A 302 0.00 4.20 4.50
CA TYR A 302 1.38 4.37 4.10
C TYR A 302 1.77 3.43 2.94
N ASP A 303 2.30 3.99 1.85
CA ASP A 303 2.80 3.23 0.70
C ASP A 303 4.19 2.64 1.00
N LEU A 304 4.19 1.56 1.77
CA LEU A 304 5.40 0.84 2.19
C LEU A 304 6.13 0.22 0.99
N GLY A 305 5.37 -0.32 0.03
CA GLY A 305 5.92 -0.99 -1.14
C GLY A 305 6.76 -0.05 -2.00
N SER A 306 6.15 1.07 -2.44
CA SER A 306 6.88 2.08 -3.24
C SER A 306 8.00 2.74 -2.46
N HIS A 307 7.81 2.98 -1.17
CA HIS A 307 8.85 3.58 -0.34
C HIS A 307 10.14 2.74 -0.31
N ILE A 308 10.01 1.44 0.03
CA ILE A 308 11.17 0.53 0.09
C ILE A 308 11.77 0.33 -1.30
N GLN A 309 10.94 0.15 -2.33
CA GLN A 309 11.42 0.00 -3.71
C GLN A 309 12.21 1.21 -4.18
N ASN A 310 11.71 2.43 -3.99
CA ASN A 310 12.38 3.65 -4.42
C ASN A 310 13.69 3.89 -3.66
N ARG A 311 13.72 3.61 -2.36
CA ARG A 311 14.92 3.81 -1.53
C ARG A 311 16.04 2.84 -1.85
N PHE A 312 15.73 1.57 -2.09
CA PHE A 312 16.74 0.50 -2.25
C PHE A 312 16.89 0.03 -3.71
N GLY A 313 16.02 0.45 -4.62
CA GLY A 313 16.06 0.06 -6.03
C GLY A 313 15.69 -1.40 -6.29
N ILE A 314 14.99 -2.07 -5.34
CA ILE A 314 14.65 -3.48 -5.41
C ILE A 314 13.14 -3.64 -5.54
N LYS A 315 12.69 -4.53 -6.43
CA LYS A 315 11.28 -4.91 -6.51
C LYS A 315 10.75 -5.26 -5.14
N THR A 316 9.63 -4.66 -4.73
CA THR A 316 9.05 -4.90 -3.42
C THR A 316 7.59 -5.32 -3.56
N SER A 317 7.21 -6.37 -2.84
CA SER A 317 5.83 -6.83 -2.70
C SER A 317 5.38 -6.64 -1.27
N VAL A 318 4.11 -6.26 -1.09
CA VAL A 318 3.49 -6.20 0.24
C VAL A 318 2.18 -6.97 0.20
N ASP A 319 2.04 -7.96 1.06
CA ASP A 319 0.87 -8.84 1.12
C ASP A 319 0.34 -8.97 2.57
N ASN A 320 -0.92 -9.37 2.71
CA ASN A 320 -1.51 -9.64 4.02
C ASN A 320 -1.01 -10.98 4.58
N ASN A 321 -0.71 -11.04 5.88
CA ASN A 321 -0.22 -12.24 6.56
C ASN A 321 -1.13 -13.48 6.39
N CYS A 322 -2.46 -13.28 6.46
CA CYS A 322 -3.40 -14.41 6.34
C CYS A 322 -3.49 -14.90 4.89
N ASN A 323 -3.38 -14.00 3.91
CA ASN A 323 -3.25 -14.37 2.51
C ASN A 323 -1.96 -15.16 2.25
N ALA A 324 -0.83 -14.69 2.78
CA ALA A 324 0.43 -15.40 2.70
C ALA A 324 0.33 -16.77 3.39
N ALA A 325 -0.28 -16.86 4.59
CA ALA A 325 -0.47 -18.14 5.28
C ALA A 325 -1.36 -19.11 4.49
N ALA A 326 -2.45 -18.65 3.89
CA ALA A 326 -3.30 -19.50 3.04
C ALA A 326 -2.51 -20.05 1.84
N VAL A 327 -1.70 -19.21 1.19
CA VAL A 327 -0.78 -19.64 0.13
C VAL A 327 0.23 -20.65 0.67
N GLY A 328 0.80 -20.41 1.87
CA GLY A 328 1.73 -21.35 2.52
C GLY A 328 1.08 -22.71 2.85
N CYS A 329 -0.19 -22.72 3.25
CA CYS A 329 -0.96 -23.96 3.42
C CYS A 329 -1.19 -24.67 2.07
N TYR A 330 -1.53 -23.90 1.03
CA TYR A 330 -1.75 -24.44 -0.32
C TYR A 330 -0.50 -25.06 -0.94
N VAL A 331 0.63 -24.36 -0.90
CA VAL A 331 1.89 -24.87 -1.51
C VAL A 331 2.57 -25.95 -0.66
N GLY A 332 2.24 -26.04 0.63
CA GLY A 332 2.80 -27.04 1.54
C GLY A 332 2.16 -28.44 1.41
N GLN A 333 1.22 -28.62 0.50
CA GLN A 333 0.54 -29.88 0.24
C GLN A 333 0.12 -29.96 -1.25
N ASP A 334 -0.25 -31.14 -1.73
CA ASP A 334 -0.61 -31.42 -3.12
C ASP A 334 -2.00 -32.08 -3.29
N THR A 335 -2.76 -32.20 -2.20
CA THR A 335 -4.05 -32.89 -2.16
C THR A 335 -5.23 -31.98 -2.53
N TYR A 336 -5.22 -30.73 -2.02
CA TYR A 336 -6.35 -29.81 -2.11
C TYR A 336 -6.06 -28.64 -3.05
N GLU A 337 -6.97 -28.33 -3.95
CA GLU A 337 -6.86 -27.17 -4.86
C GLU A 337 -7.51 -25.90 -4.28
N SER A 338 -8.47 -26.07 -3.35
CA SER A 338 -9.18 -24.97 -2.72
C SER A 338 -9.04 -25.06 -1.21
N VAL A 339 -8.35 -24.09 -0.62
CA VAL A 339 -8.07 -24.05 0.82
C VAL A 339 -8.42 -22.69 1.42
N MET A 340 -8.85 -22.70 2.67
CA MET A 340 -8.98 -21.50 3.49
C MET A 340 -8.06 -21.59 4.70
N PHE A 341 -7.66 -20.43 5.19
CA PHE A 341 -6.87 -20.28 6.41
C PHE A 341 -7.51 -19.20 7.27
N TYR A 342 -7.68 -19.44 8.58
CA TYR A 342 -8.18 -18.48 9.55
C TYR A 342 -7.22 -18.32 10.71
N ARG A 343 -6.87 -17.07 11.02
CA ARG A 343 -6.08 -16.69 12.19
C ARG A 343 -6.89 -15.81 13.12
N HIS A 344 -6.92 -16.13 14.41
CA HIS A 344 -7.46 -15.27 15.45
C HIS A 344 -6.68 -15.43 16.75
N GLU A 345 -6.20 -14.33 17.29
CA GLU A 345 -5.48 -14.32 18.57
C GLU A 345 -6.43 -14.05 19.72
N PHE A 346 -6.20 -14.74 20.84
CA PHE A 346 -6.97 -14.58 22.07
C PHE A 346 -6.96 -13.11 22.55
N GLY A 347 -8.14 -12.55 22.76
CA GLY A 347 -8.31 -11.15 23.18
C GLY A 347 -8.17 -10.10 22.06
N HIS A 348 -7.92 -10.50 20.82
CA HIS A 348 -7.89 -9.58 19.68
C HIS A 348 -9.28 -9.38 19.09
N VAL A 349 -9.59 -8.12 18.71
CA VAL A 349 -10.94 -7.73 18.25
C VAL A 349 -11.31 -8.37 16.91
N ALA A 350 -10.35 -8.69 16.06
CA ALA A 350 -10.61 -9.26 14.75
C ALA A 350 -9.56 -10.29 14.35
N GLY A 351 -10.01 -11.36 13.73
CA GLY A 351 -9.15 -12.31 13.02
C GLY A 351 -8.95 -11.92 11.56
N GLY A 352 -8.28 -12.77 10.80
CA GLY A 352 -8.08 -12.64 9.36
C GLY A 352 -8.27 -13.97 8.64
N LEU A 353 -8.84 -13.92 7.45
CA LEU A 353 -8.97 -15.05 6.54
C LEU A 353 -8.09 -14.89 5.32
N GLY A 354 -7.50 -15.98 4.85
CA GLY A 354 -6.91 -16.09 3.53
C GLY A 354 -7.60 -17.22 2.75
N THR A 355 -7.77 -17.06 1.45
CA THR A 355 -8.50 -18.00 0.63
C THR A 355 -7.81 -18.25 -0.70
N VAL A 356 -7.54 -19.51 -1.01
CA VAL A 356 -7.07 -19.97 -2.33
C VAL A 356 -8.15 -20.86 -2.92
N ILE A 357 -8.61 -20.54 -4.13
CA ILE A 357 -9.64 -21.30 -4.86
C ILE A 357 -9.03 -21.75 -6.19
N ASP A 358 -9.04 -23.05 -6.46
CA ASP A 358 -8.48 -23.64 -7.67
C ASP A 358 -7.05 -23.13 -7.96
N GLY A 359 -6.23 -23.09 -6.92
CA GLY A 359 -4.85 -22.58 -7.01
C GLY A 359 -4.73 -21.07 -7.20
N THR A 360 -5.78 -20.31 -6.99
CA THR A 360 -5.80 -18.85 -7.17
C THR A 360 -6.10 -18.15 -5.84
N LEU A 361 -5.21 -17.27 -5.38
CA LEU A 361 -5.41 -16.46 -4.18
C LEU A 361 -6.52 -15.43 -4.42
N LEU A 362 -7.56 -15.49 -3.60
CA LEU A 362 -8.70 -14.55 -3.64
C LEU A 362 -8.39 -13.32 -2.79
N LYS A 363 -8.07 -12.20 -3.43
CA LYS A 363 -7.83 -10.92 -2.76
C LYS A 363 -9.05 -10.00 -2.77
N GLY A 364 -9.91 -10.12 -3.78
CA GLY A 364 -10.97 -9.16 -4.05
C GLY A 364 -10.43 -7.82 -4.57
N ARG A 365 -11.34 -6.91 -4.90
CA ARG A 365 -10.98 -5.65 -5.59
C ARG A 365 -10.06 -4.73 -4.76
N HIS A 366 -10.19 -4.71 -3.45
CA HIS A 366 -9.41 -3.83 -2.56
C HIS A 366 -8.65 -4.63 -1.51
N ASN A 367 -8.31 -5.88 -1.81
CA ASN A 367 -7.73 -6.83 -0.87
C ASN A 367 -8.57 -7.00 0.42
N LEU A 368 -9.89 -6.77 0.32
CA LEU A 368 -10.83 -6.90 1.44
C LEU A 368 -11.41 -8.31 1.58
N ALA A 369 -11.17 -9.20 0.60
CA ALA A 369 -11.60 -10.58 0.75
C ALA A 369 -10.89 -11.21 1.94
N GLY A 370 -11.66 -11.79 2.86
CA GLY A 370 -11.11 -12.40 4.05
C GLY A 370 -10.94 -11.48 5.27
N GLU A 371 -11.64 -10.34 5.32
CA GLU A 371 -11.63 -9.44 6.49
C GLU A 371 -12.88 -9.66 7.37
N PRO A 372 -12.85 -10.57 8.37
CA PRO A 372 -14.02 -10.95 9.18
C PRO A 372 -14.64 -9.78 9.94
N LYS A 373 -13.85 -8.79 10.34
CA LYS A 373 -14.30 -7.61 11.11
C LYS A 373 -15.50 -6.86 10.49
N TYR A 374 -15.73 -7.03 9.17
CA TYR A 374 -16.85 -6.38 8.49
C TYR A 374 -18.14 -7.19 8.51
N PHE A 375 -18.08 -8.49 8.85
CA PHE A 375 -19.27 -9.35 8.93
C PHE A 375 -19.48 -10.03 10.29
N GLU A 376 -18.51 -9.98 11.21
CA GLU A 376 -18.64 -10.55 12.56
C GLU A 376 -19.84 -10.00 13.33
N SER A 377 -20.19 -8.73 13.13
CA SER A 377 -21.39 -8.13 13.75
C SER A 377 -22.72 -8.69 13.23
N MET A 378 -22.69 -9.48 12.15
CA MET A 378 -23.89 -10.16 11.62
C MET A 378 -24.19 -11.46 12.36
N PHE A 379 -23.28 -11.96 13.19
CA PHE A 379 -23.43 -13.19 13.93
C PHE A 379 -24.06 -12.94 15.31
N SER A 380 -24.76 -13.94 15.81
CA SER A 380 -25.23 -13.99 17.19
C SER A 380 -24.26 -14.81 18.04
N TYR A 381 -24.00 -14.34 19.24
CA TYR A 381 -23.11 -14.95 20.20
C TYR A 381 -23.85 -15.22 21.52
N SER A 382 -23.35 -16.16 22.33
CA SER A 382 -23.94 -16.50 23.63
C SER A 382 -23.77 -15.40 24.69
N SER A 383 -22.77 -14.49 24.50
CA SER A 383 -22.54 -13.32 25.34
C SER A 383 -22.09 -12.13 24.49
N SER A 384 -21.60 -11.06 25.11
CA SER A 384 -21.05 -9.93 24.35
C SER A 384 -19.81 -10.37 23.56
N TYR A 385 -19.60 -9.80 22.37
CA TYR A 385 -18.43 -10.13 21.54
C TYR A 385 -17.11 -9.92 22.31
N THR A 386 -17.04 -8.87 23.13
CA THR A 386 -15.87 -8.60 23.96
C THR A 386 -15.60 -9.71 24.98
N ASP A 387 -16.66 -10.30 25.59
CA ASP A 387 -16.49 -11.40 26.55
C ASP A 387 -16.04 -12.68 25.83
N MET A 388 -16.56 -12.90 24.59
CA MET A 388 -16.17 -14.04 23.75
C MET A 388 -14.67 -14.07 23.46
N LEU A 389 -14.04 -12.90 23.24
CA LEU A 389 -12.61 -12.80 22.94
C LEU A 389 -11.69 -13.29 24.09
N TRP A 390 -12.24 -13.41 25.30
CA TRP A 390 -11.50 -13.74 26.53
C TRP A 390 -11.88 -15.09 27.13
N SER A 391 -12.53 -15.97 26.36
CA SER A 391 -12.88 -17.31 26.80
C SER A 391 -12.68 -18.34 25.68
N ASP A 392 -12.29 -19.56 26.04
CA ASP A 392 -12.07 -20.66 25.10
C ASP A 392 -13.36 -20.99 24.33
N GLU A 393 -14.49 -21.09 25.06
CA GLU A 393 -15.81 -21.30 24.45
C GLU A 393 -16.18 -20.16 23.47
N GLY A 394 -15.84 -18.92 23.83
CA GLY A 394 -16.07 -17.77 22.97
C GLY A 394 -15.23 -17.82 21.69
N MET A 395 -13.95 -18.13 21.80
CA MET A 395 -13.07 -18.30 20.64
C MET A 395 -13.55 -19.43 19.73
N LEU A 396 -14.04 -20.53 20.27
CA LEU A 396 -14.65 -21.62 19.50
C LEU A 396 -15.91 -21.15 18.76
N GLN A 397 -16.79 -20.36 19.41
CA GLN A 397 -17.99 -19.81 18.75
C GLN A 397 -17.62 -18.82 17.62
N ILE A 398 -16.61 -17.98 17.83
CA ILE A 398 -16.11 -17.07 16.80
C ILE A 398 -15.56 -17.88 15.63
N ALA A 399 -14.68 -18.84 15.88
CA ALA A 399 -14.09 -19.71 14.86
C ALA A 399 -15.20 -20.47 14.06
N ARG A 400 -16.19 -21.03 14.78
CA ARG A 400 -17.35 -21.65 14.16
C ARG A 400 -18.10 -20.71 13.22
N ASN A 401 -18.43 -19.52 13.67
CA ASN A 401 -19.25 -18.59 12.88
C ASN A 401 -18.49 -18.10 11.63
N VAL A 402 -17.21 -17.80 11.77
CA VAL A 402 -16.35 -17.44 10.64
C VAL A 402 -16.19 -18.60 9.66
N ALA A 403 -16.00 -19.84 10.19
CA ALA A 403 -15.90 -21.03 9.36
C ALA A 403 -17.20 -21.30 8.60
N LEU A 404 -18.37 -21.21 9.25
CA LEU A 404 -19.67 -21.36 8.60
C LEU A 404 -19.86 -20.37 7.45
N ALA A 405 -19.49 -19.09 7.65
CA ALA A 405 -19.53 -18.09 6.59
C ALA A 405 -18.59 -18.45 5.45
N GLY A 406 -17.34 -18.80 5.75
CA GLY A 406 -16.35 -19.17 4.75
C GLY A 406 -16.77 -20.40 3.95
N ILE A 407 -17.21 -21.46 4.61
CA ILE A 407 -17.68 -22.70 3.96
C ILE A 407 -18.90 -22.41 3.09
N SER A 408 -19.85 -21.62 3.57
CA SER A 408 -21.08 -21.30 2.82
C SER A 408 -20.82 -20.42 1.58
N LEU A 409 -19.77 -19.60 1.60
CA LEU A 409 -19.45 -18.69 0.50
C LEU A 409 -18.48 -19.29 -0.52
N VAL A 410 -17.54 -20.13 -0.08
CA VAL A 410 -16.41 -20.59 -0.88
C VAL A 410 -16.45 -22.10 -1.10
N SER A 411 -16.95 -22.88 -0.12
CA SER A 411 -16.94 -24.35 -0.12
C SER A 411 -15.53 -24.94 -0.36
N PRO A 412 -14.52 -24.61 0.51
CA PRO A 412 -13.16 -25.11 0.34
C PRO A 412 -13.08 -26.62 0.57
N GLU A 413 -12.05 -27.28 0.02
CA GLU A 413 -11.78 -28.71 0.28
C GLU A 413 -11.10 -28.91 1.64
N ALA A 414 -10.29 -27.92 2.08
CA ALA A 414 -9.65 -27.92 3.39
C ALA A 414 -9.70 -26.54 4.05
N PHE A 415 -9.83 -26.53 5.37
CA PHE A 415 -9.81 -25.31 6.17
C PHE A 415 -8.79 -25.44 7.29
N TYR A 416 -7.84 -24.49 7.33
CA TYR A 416 -6.73 -24.44 8.26
C TYR A 416 -6.97 -23.38 9.32
N PHE A 417 -6.76 -23.71 10.59
CA PHE A 417 -7.03 -22.85 11.74
C PHE A 417 -5.74 -22.60 12.54
N ALA A 418 -5.43 -21.34 12.75
CA ALA A 418 -4.45 -20.87 13.71
C ALA A 418 -5.17 -19.95 14.72
N VAL A 419 -6.14 -20.48 15.43
CA VAL A 419 -6.96 -19.77 16.41
C VAL A 419 -6.50 -20.17 17.80
N ASP A 420 -6.10 -19.18 18.61
CA ASP A 420 -5.66 -19.46 19.97
C ASP A 420 -6.80 -20.15 20.76
N THR A 421 -6.45 -21.17 21.54
CA THR A 421 -7.37 -22.00 22.32
C THR A 421 -8.31 -22.92 21.52
N VAL A 422 -8.24 -22.94 20.17
CA VAL A 422 -9.02 -23.83 19.32
C VAL A 422 -8.06 -24.79 18.60
N ASP A 423 -7.66 -25.85 19.28
CA ASP A 423 -6.72 -26.86 18.84
C ASP A 423 -7.35 -28.25 18.61
N ASP A 424 -8.58 -28.47 19.12
CA ASP A 424 -9.36 -29.67 18.89
C ASP A 424 -10.30 -29.50 17.67
N MET A 425 -9.91 -30.09 16.55
CA MET A 425 -10.71 -30.03 15.32
C MET A 425 -11.95 -30.90 15.35
N ASP A 426 -12.00 -31.91 16.22
CA ASP A 426 -13.23 -32.70 16.42
C ASP A 426 -14.26 -31.87 17.20
N GLU A 427 -13.84 -31.10 18.20
CA GLU A 427 -14.71 -30.16 18.89
C GLU A 427 -15.25 -29.08 17.93
N LEU A 428 -14.39 -28.49 17.09
CA LEU A 428 -14.81 -27.53 16.07
C LEU A 428 -15.77 -28.16 15.05
N ARG A 429 -15.53 -29.42 14.64
CA ARG A 429 -16.43 -30.15 13.74
C ARG A 429 -17.81 -30.36 14.37
N VAL A 430 -17.86 -30.76 15.65
CA VAL A 430 -19.13 -30.88 16.41
C VAL A 430 -19.82 -29.51 16.47
N ALA A 431 -19.09 -28.45 16.74
CA ALA A 431 -19.65 -27.10 16.75
C ALA A 431 -20.20 -26.66 15.39
N LEU A 432 -19.52 -27.02 14.28
CA LEU A 432 -19.99 -26.73 12.91
C LEU A 432 -21.23 -27.48 12.49
N THR A 433 -21.42 -28.73 12.97
CA THR A 433 -22.54 -29.60 12.58
C THR A 433 -23.74 -29.48 13.53
N SER A 434 -23.55 -28.95 14.73
CA SER A 434 -24.58 -28.77 15.73
C SER A 434 -25.31 -27.43 15.59
N THR A 435 -26.60 -27.41 15.97
CA THR A 435 -27.32 -26.16 16.20
C THR A 435 -26.68 -25.41 17.38
N ALA A 436 -26.34 -24.16 17.20
CA ALA A 436 -25.70 -23.36 18.24
C ALA A 436 -26.66 -23.14 19.43
N THR A 437 -26.19 -23.38 20.65
CA THR A 437 -26.93 -23.16 21.90
C THR A 437 -26.16 -22.22 22.83
N ASN A 438 -26.90 -21.54 23.71
CA ASN A 438 -26.30 -20.83 24.84
C ASN A 438 -25.93 -21.82 25.98
N PRO A 439 -25.22 -21.38 27.03
CA PRO A 439 -24.86 -22.25 28.16
C PRO A 439 -26.05 -22.91 28.90
N ASN A 440 -27.26 -22.37 28.74
CA ASN A 440 -28.47 -22.95 29.31
C ASN A 440 -29.12 -24.02 28.39
N GLY A 441 -28.54 -24.31 27.23
CA GLY A 441 -29.05 -25.27 26.24
C GLY A 441 -30.15 -24.70 25.32
N GLU A 442 -30.43 -23.40 25.36
CA GLU A 442 -31.39 -22.76 24.47
C GLU A 442 -30.75 -22.46 23.12
N CYS A 443 -31.46 -22.68 22.00
CA CYS A 443 -30.97 -22.38 20.67
C CYS A 443 -30.65 -20.91 20.51
N LEU A 444 -29.44 -20.60 20.03
CA LEU A 444 -29.09 -19.27 19.58
C LEU A 444 -29.87 -18.93 18.30
N LEU A 445 -30.41 -17.73 18.26
CA LEU A 445 -31.18 -17.25 17.13
C LEU A 445 -30.37 -16.23 16.33
N ALA A 446 -30.42 -16.34 15.02
CA ALA A 446 -29.95 -15.28 14.12
C ALA A 446 -30.79 -14.00 14.32
N PRO A 447 -30.32 -12.82 13.84
CA PRO A 447 -31.10 -11.58 13.94
C PRO A 447 -32.50 -11.64 13.35
N ASN A 448 -32.78 -12.59 12.45
CA ASN A 448 -34.10 -12.84 11.86
C ASN A 448 -34.98 -13.77 12.69
N GLY A 449 -34.55 -14.17 13.90
CA GLY A 449 -35.29 -15.04 14.83
C GLY A 449 -35.25 -16.54 14.50
N ARG A 450 -34.42 -16.96 13.53
CA ARG A 450 -34.29 -18.41 13.20
C ARG A 450 -33.11 -19.02 13.97
N PRO A 451 -33.19 -20.32 14.31
CA PRO A 451 -32.05 -21.03 14.89
C PRO A 451 -30.80 -20.96 14.03
N LEU A 452 -29.64 -20.82 14.67
CA LEU A 452 -28.31 -20.94 14.01
C LEU A 452 -28.01 -22.43 13.81
N LEU A 453 -28.39 -22.94 12.64
CA LEU A 453 -28.23 -24.37 12.29
C LEU A 453 -26.75 -24.71 12.06
N GLY A 454 -26.42 -25.99 12.30
CA GLY A 454 -25.16 -26.57 11.86
C GLY A 454 -25.20 -26.98 10.38
N LEU A 455 -24.01 -27.26 9.82
CA LEU A 455 -23.86 -27.84 8.49
C LEU A 455 -24.17 -29.34 8.51
N PRO A 456 -24.68 -29.91 7.42
CA PRO A 456 -24.60 -31.34 7.17
C PRO A 456 -23.15 -31.84 7.24
N GLU A 457 -22.92 -33.01 7.85
CA GLU A 457 -21.56 -33.55 8.06
C GLU A 457 -20.76 -33.67 6.75
N GLU A 458 -21.42 -34.06 5.67
CA GLU A 458 -20.83 -34.23 4.34
C GLU A 458 -20.39 -32.92 3.67
N LEU A 459 -20.83 -31.77 4.22
CA LEU A 459 -20.43 -30.43 3.71
C LEU A 459 -19.31 -29.79 4.53
N VAL A 460 -18.87 -30.43 5.61
CA VAL A 460 -17.72 -29.93 6.40
C VAL A 460 -16.44 -30.33 5.71
N PRO A 461 -15.56 -29.33 5.34
CA PRO A 461 -14.28 -29.63 4.71
C PRO A 461 -13.33 -30.38 5.65
N SER A 462 -12.16 -30.79 5.14
CA SER A 462 -11.09 -31.27 6.00
C SER A 462 -10.60 -30.13 6.89
N LEU A 463 -10.56 -30.34 8.22
CA LEU A 463 -10.15 -29.33 9.21
C LEU A 463 -8.73 -29.61 9.71
N TYR A 464 -7.90 -28.59 9.80
CA TYR A 464 -6.50 -28.70 10.25
C TYR A 464 -6.13 -27.59 11.22
N VAL A 465 -5.44 -27.93 12.30
CA VAL A 465 -4.72 -26.97 13.14
C VAL A 465 -3.41 -26.57 12.47
N VAL A 466 -3.04 -25.32 12.61
CA VAL A 466 -1.74 -24.77 12.18
C VAL A 466 -0.99 -24.22 13.39
N ASP A 467 -0.10 -25.01 13.94
CA ASP A 467 0.78 -24.61 15.05
C ASP A 467 1.96 -23.75 14.59
N ASP A 468 2.34 -23.90 13.32
CA ASP A 468 3.49 -23.25 12.70
C ASP A 468 3.08 -22.06 11.80
N TYR A 469 2.11 -21.26 12.25
CA TYR A 469 1.57 -20.12 11.48
C TYR A 469 2.65 -19.24 10.84
N VAL A 470 3.70 -18.89 11.59
CA VAL A 470 4.80 -18.05 11.10
C VAL A 470 5.52 -18.71 9.92
N GLU A 471 5.72 -20.03 9.96
CA GLU A 471 6.32 -20.79 8.86
C GLU A 471 5.44 -20.75 7.60
N ARG A 472 4.10 -20.85 7.77
CA ARG A 472 3.16 -20.72 6.64
C ARG A 472 3.22 -19.35 6.00
N VAL A 473 3.35 -18.28 6.78
CA VAL A 473 3.50 -16.92 6.26
C VAL A 473 4.79 -16.78 5.43
N TYR A 474 5.93 -17.26 5.94
CA TYR A 474 7.19 -17.21 5.20
C TYR A 474 7.14 -18.01 3.89
N LEU A 475 6.61 -19.21 3.94
CA LEU A 475 6.50 -20.09 2.76
C LEU A 475 5.58 -19.46 1.71
N GLY A 476 4.44 -18.92 2.13
CA GLY A 476 3.47 -18.31 1.24
C GLY A 476 3.95 -17.00 0.65
N GLU A 477 4.59 -16.14 1.43
CA GLU A 477 5.15 -14.87 0.92
C GLU A 477 6.29 -15.13 -0.08
N MET A 478 7.13 -16.15 0.18
CA MET A 478 8.14 -16.59 -0.79
C MET A 478 7.48 -17.07 -2.10
N ALA A 479 6.39 -17.85 -2.02
CA ALA A 479 5.65 -18.31 -3.20
C ALA A 479 5.03 -17.15 -3.97
N LEU A 480 4.46 -16.16 -3.28
CA LEU A 480 3.91 -14.94 -3.89
C LEU A 480 5.00 -14.11 -4.58
N CYS A 481 6.17 -13.96 -3.97
CA CYS A 481 7.32 -13.31 -4.59
C CYS A 481 7.76 -14.02 -5.86
N LEU A 482 7.86 -15.35 -5.85
CA LEU A 482 8.21 -16.14 -7.05
C LEU A 482 7.19 -15.96 -8.15
N GLN A 483 5.89 -15.96 -7.82
CA GLN A 483 4.84 -15.74 -8.81
C GLN A 483 4.95 -14.37 -9.46
N LYS A 484 5.21 -13.33 -8.67
CA LYS A 484 5.40 -11.96 -9.16
C LYS A 484 6.65 -11.81 -10.04
N LEU A 485 7.71 -12.56 -9.77
CA LEU A 485 8.90 -12.59 -10.62
C LEU A 485 8.66 -13.35 -11.94
N ARG A 486 7.77 -14.33 -11.95
CA ARG A 486 7.40 -15.12 -13.15
C ARG A 486 6.38 -14.43 -14.05
N ASP A 487 5.61 -13.48 -13.52
CA ASP A 487 4.59 -12.75 -14.28
C ASP A 487 5.23 -11.59 -15.06
N PRO A 488 5.27 -11.65 -16.40
CA PRO A 488 5.83 -10.58 -17.22
C PRO A 488 5.02 -9.28 -17.16
N ASN A 489 3.75 -9.35 -16.73
CA ASN A 489 2.86 -8.18 -16.56
C ASN A 489 2.91 -7.62 -15.14
N TYR A 490 3.65 -8.26 -14.24
CA TYR A 490 3.89 -7.70 -12.91
C TYR A 490 4.77 -6.46 -13.04
N ARG A 491 4.11 -5.32 -13.20
CA ARG A 491 4.77 -4.02 -13.07
C ARG A 491 5.01 -3.78 -11.60
N SER A 492 6.28 -3.67 -11.22
CA SER A 492 6.65 -3.13 -9.92
C SER A 492 5.93 -1.81 -9.74
N LEU A 493 5.19 -1.66 -8.64
CA LEU A 493 4.54 -0.40 -8.29
C LEU A 493 5.62 0.69 -8.24
N GLY A 494 5.57 1.63 -9.19
CA GLY A 494 6.29 2.90 -9.07
C GLY A 494 7.58 3.10 -9.84
N ILE A 495 7.80 2.50 -11.03
CA ILE A 495 8.73 3.06 -12.02
C ILE A 495 8.06 2.88 -13.41
N ALA A 496 7.35 3.87 -13.85
CA ALA A 496 7.12 4.23 -15.24
C ALA A 496 7.21 5.73 -15.33
#